data_1ec15f821431e09d1a8f1fab6b4847db
#
_entry.id   1ec15f821431e09d1a8f1fab6b4847db
#
_cell.length_a   1.000
_cell.length_b   1.000
_cell.length_c   1.000
_cell.angle_alpha   90.00
_cell.angle_beta   90.00
_cell.angle_gamma   90.00
#
_symmetry.space_group_name_H-M   'P 1'
#
loop_
_entity.id
_entity.type
_entity.pdbx_description
1 polymer ?
#
loop_
_entity_poly.entity_id
_entity_poly.type
_entity_poly.pdbx_seq_one_letter_code
_entity_poly.pdbx_strand_id
1 'polypeptide(L)'
;KIAPEKVGTLTLKPDFVDINAEWSIAKDEDKTAAFYRLYIAQGELTADKLKDMTYREINGMGHSLGETLKYDFDDLKDNTTYSVAVVAVDRWGNLSEPQIQKCTTKLNHAPEATNFPTEAIEVMENDRKSFSFNVADPDGHNWDIKTTGETKGVSFTVNGNTVTVNLVPVLEAGSYTCTFVLSDDLGAKAEKSFTFKIVKYIPPQLTKPFENYIIGLDEGIVTIPLSGHYTHSSNTQLTYKATAANGSIATATISNDNLQLKGMAKGVTRISIAASDGREASSDGSFQVRVVEKKSAPVYAVYPIPVQKDINTLLNPEVKQAELVISSTVGERLMKATVTPDKNNVATLDLSKLNPGTYKLTVYTSKGNHTQMFIKR
;
A
#
# COMPACT_ATOMS: atom_id res chain seq x y z
N LYS A 1 -25.10 79.84 -13.50
CA LYS A 1 -25.67 78.50 -13.46
C LYS A 1 -25.30 77.87 -12.11
N ILE A 2 -26.27 77.25 -11.48
CA ILE A 2 -26.12 76.61 -10.18
C ILE A 2 -25.67 75.13 -10.44
N ALA A 3 -24.79 74.63 -9.61
CA ALA A 3 -24.37 73.22 -9.68
C ALA A 3 -25.57 72.32 -9.35
N PRO A 4 -25.59 71.07 -9.86
CA PRO A 4 -26.59 70.08 -9.48
C PRO A 4 -26.62 69.82 -7.97
N GLU A 5 -27.75 69.31 -7.50
CA GLU A 5 -27.86 68.84 -6.13
C GLU A 5 -26.99 67.55 -5.99
N LYS A 6 -26.50 67.27 -4.80
CA LYS A 6 -25.82 66.06 -4.45
C LYS A 6 -26.74 64.87 -4.71
N VAL A 7 -26.18 63.72 -5.23
CA VAL A 7 -26.96 62.48 -5.40
C VAL A 7 -27.60 62.08 -4.06
N GLY A 8 -28.86 61.72 -4.07
CA GLY A 8 -29.60 61.45 -2.83
C GLY A 8 -29.17 60.16 -2.16
N THR A 9 -29.00 59.08 -2.93
CA THR A 9 -28.59 57.79 -2.43
C THR A 9 -27.41 57.27 -3.25
N LEU A 10 -26.48 56.63 -2.60
CA LEU A 10 -25.43 55.79 -3.22
C LEU A 10 -25.41 54.49 -2.46
N THR A 11 -25.72 53.41 -3.13
CA THR A 11 -25.69 52.05 -2.57
C THR A 11 -24.56 51.28 -3.23
N LEU A 12 -23.71 50.65 -2.43
CA LEU A 12 -22.62 49.80 -2.87
C LEU A 12 -22.97 48.34 -2.55
N LYS A 13 -22.88 47.47 -3.56
CA LYS A 13 -23.07 46.04 -3.42
C LYS A 13 -21.73 45.34 -3.76
N PRO A 14 -20.91 45.08 -2.74
CA PRO A 14 -19.62 44.44 -2.97
C PRO A 14 -19.79 42.94 -3.23
N ASP A 15 -19.01 42.44 -4.17
CA ASP A 15 -18.73 41.00 -4.33
C ASP A 15 -17.24 40.75 -4.08
N PHE A 16 -16.67 39.65 -4.55
CA PHE A 16 -15.29 39.28 -4.25
C PHE A 16 -14.27 40.20 -4.92
N VAL A 17 -14.46 40.50 -6.21
CA VAL A 17 -13.53 41.30 -7.02
C VAL A 17 -14.20 42.44 -7.75
N ASP A 18 -15.44 42.75 -7.40
CA ASP A 18 -16.22 43.85 -7.96
C ASP A 18 -17.08 44.56 -6.93
N ILE A 19 -17.54 45.75 -7.30
CA ILE A 19 -18.50 46.55 -6.53
C ILE A 19 -19.50 47.13 -7.54
N ASN A 20 -20.77 46.70 -7.44
CA ASN A 20 -21.86 47.33 -8.14
C ASN A 20 -22.29 48.61 -7.35
N ALA A 21 -22.12 49.74 -7.96
CA ALA A 21 -22.54 51.01 -7.40
C ALA A 21 -23.87 51.47 -8.06
N GLU A 22 -24.86 51.76 -7.25
CA GLU A 22 -26.18 52.26 -7.66
C GLU A 22 -26.43 53.62 -7.02
N TRP A 23 -26.84 54.60 -7.81
CA TRP A 23 -27.14 55.94 -7.29
C TRP A 23 -28.41 56.54 -7.91
N SER A 24 -29.10 57.39 -7.17
CA SER A 24 -30.28 58.09 -7.64
C SER A 24 -29.91 59.27 -8.54
N ILE A 25 -30.74 59.53 -9.56
CA ILE A 25 -30.61 60.71 -10.41
C ILE A 25 -30.67 61.98 -9.59
N ALA A 26 -29.67 62.87 -9.73
CA ALA A 26 -29.56 64.11 -9.05
C ALA A 26 -30.42 65.20 -9.76
N LYS A 27 -31.07 66.06 -8.98
CA LYS A 27 -31.83 67.20 -9.46
C LYS A 27 -30.89 68.31 -9.88
N ASP A 28 -31.24 69.01 -10.95
CA ASP A 28 -30.58 70.22 -11.42
C ASP A 28 -31.64 71.29 -11.78
N GLU A 29 -31.25 72.53 -11.95
CA GLU A 29 -32.14 73.61 -12.39
C GLU A 29 -32.78 73.30 -13.74
N ASP A 30 -32.12 72.57 -14.65
CA ASP A 30 -32.60 72.09 -15.93
C ASP A 30 -33.33 70.76 -15.84
N LYS A 31 -33.75 70.27 -14.66
CA LYS A 31 -34.45 69.06 -14.26
C LYS A 31 -33.56 68.00 -13.65
N THR A 32 -32.52 67.49 -14.39
CA THR A 32 -31.62 66.41 -13.95
C THR A 32 -30.19 66.73 -14.34
N ALA A 33 -29.22 66.22 -13.58
CA ALA A 33 -27.81 66.31 -13.91
C ALA A 33 -27.51 65.61 -15.28
N ALA A 34 -26.56 66.18 -16.04
CA ALA A 34 -26.23 65.74 -17.38
C ALA A 34 -25.28 64.56 -17.36
N PHE A 35 -24.36 64.52 -16.41
CA PHE A 35 -23.35 63.46 -16.28
C PHE A 35 -23.10 63.16 -14.80
N TYR A 36 -22.43 62.01 -14.56
CA TYR A 36 -21.93 61.58 -13.26
C TYR A 36 -20.47 61.20 -13.35
N ARG A 37 -19.62 61.72 -12.49
CA ARG A 37 -18.23 61.32 -12.31
C ARG A 37 -18.13 60.35 -11.16
N LEU A 38 -17.60 59.19 -11.44
CA LEU A 38 -17.40 58.11 -10.47
C LEU A 38 -15.91 57.98 -10.15
N TYR A 39 -15.62 57.92 -8.88
CA TYR A 39 -14.27 57.72 -8.34
C TYR A 39 -14.26 56.51 -7.44
N ILE A 40 -13.16 55.76 -7.44
CA ILE A 40 -12.93 54.68 -6.52
C ILE A 40 -11.50 54.74 -5.98
N ALA A 41 -11.34 54.50 -4.70
CA ALA A 41 -10.05 54.41 -4.04
C ALA A 41 -10.05 53.29 -2.98
N GLN A 42 -8.93 52.65 -2.81
CA GLN A 42 -8.72 51.77 -1.67
C GLN A 42 -8.57 52.59 -0.40
N GLY A 43 -9.30 52.23 0.66
CA GLY A 43 -9.30 52.93 1.94
C GLY A 43 -10.22 54.19 1.95
N GLU A 44 -9.82 55.27 2.64
CA GLU A 44 -10.63 56.46 2.80
C GLU A 44 -10.48 57.45 1.64
N LEU A 45 -11.60 57.91 1.14
CA LEU A 45 -11.74 58.96 0.13
C LEU A 45 -12.43 60.18 0.73
N THR A 46 -11.86 61.36 0.50
CA THR A 46 -12.40 62.64 0.91
C THR A 46 -12.63 63.53 -0.31
N ALA A 47 -13.54 64.54 -0.19
CA ALA A 47 -13.93 65.40 -1.29
C ALA A 47 -12.75 66.17 -1.92
N ASP A 48 -11.78 66.58 -1.12
CA ASP A 48 -10.60 67.35 -1.54
C ASP A 48 -9.63 66.52 -2.41
N LYS A 49 -9.62 65.19 -2.26
CA LYS A 49 -8.80 64.29 -3.08
C LYS A 49 -9.34 64.08 -4.49
N LEU A 50 -10.64 64.25 -4.73
CA LEU A 50 -11.27 63.93 -6.02
C LEU A 50 -10.72 64.78 -7.17
N LYS A 51 -10.26 65.99 -6.91
CA LYS A 51 -9.72 66.89 -7.96
C LYS A 51 -8.49 66.36 -8.67
N ASP A 52 -7.71 65.55 -8.00
CA ASP A 52 -6.46 64.97 -8.51
C ASP A 52 -6.61 63.52 -8.97
N MET A 53 -7.82 62.95 -8.93
CA MET A 53 -8.11 61.58 -9.25
C MET A 53 -8.68 61.42 -10.66
N THR A 54 -8.39 60.28 -11.27
CA THR A 54 -9.09 59.81 -12.47
C THR A 54 -10.52 59.41 -12.13
N TYR A 55 -11.43 59.61 -13.07
CA TYR A 55 -12.84 59.26 -12.89
C TYR A 55 -13.39 58.54 -14.12
N ARG A 56 -14.51 57.84 -13.94
CA ARG A 56 -15.38 57.38 -15.01
C ARG A 56 -16.55 58.34 -15.15
N GLU A 57 -16.87 58.76 -16.39
CA GLU A 57 -18.01 59.60 -16.66
C GLU A 57 -19.17 58.77 -17.22
N ILE A 58 -20.32 58.89 -16.60
CA ILE A 58 -21.55 58.20 -16.97
C ILE A 58 -22.56 59.20 -17.45
N ASN A 59 -23.20 58.95 -18.59
CA ASN A 59 -24.23 59.80 -19.13
C ASN A 59 -25.52 59.73 -18.28
N GLY A 60 -25.99 60.87 -17.81
CA GLY A 60 -27.22 61.02 -17.05
C GLY A 60 -28.37 61.62 -17.86
N MET A 61 -28.12 62.05 -19.11
CA MET A 61 -29.15 62.70 -19.94
C MET A 61 -30.20 61.67 -20.36
N GLY A 62 -31.45 62.07 -20.34
CA GLY A 62 -32.59 61.26 -20.73
C GLY A 62 -33.21 60.46 -19.56
N HIS A 63 -32.62 60.50 -18.38
CA HIS A 63 -33.18 59.93 -17.17
C HIS A 63 -34.04 60.91 -16.40
N SER A 64 -34.99 60.36 -15.62
CA SER A 64 -35.93 61.12 -14.78
C SER A 64 -35.60 61.02 -13.32
N LEU A 65 -36.03 62.02 -12.52
CA LEU A 65 -35.97 61.94 -11.07
C LEU A 65 -36.71 60.68 -10.58
N GLY A 66 -36.09 59.99 -9.65
CA GLY A 66 -36.59 58.71 -9.10
C GLY A 66 -36.01 57.45 -9.77
N GLU A 67 -35.35 57.64 -10.91
CA GLU A 67 -34.58 56.52 -11.53
C GLU A 67 -33.23 56.39 -10.85
N THR A 68 -32.59 55.20 -11.07
CA THR A 68 -31.24 54.88 -10.59
C THR A 68 -30.33 54.51 -11.76
N LEU A 69 -29.10 54.93 -11.68
CA LEU A 69 -28.00 54.49 -12.55
C LEU A 69 -27.13 53.49 -11.81
N LYS A 70 -26.42 52.69 -12.59
CA LYS A 70 -25.53 51.65 -12.06
C LYS A 70 -24.19 51.69 -12.80
N TYR A 71 -23.16 51.24 -12.07
CA TYR A 71 -21.83 51.04 -12.64
C TYR A 71 -21.14 49.92 -11.85
N ASP A 72 -20.48 49.02 -12.57
CA ASP A 72 -19.68 47.94 -11.97
C ASP A 72 -18.22 48.34 -12.00
N PHE A 73 -17.57 48.35 -10.85
CA PHE A 73 -16.14 48.46 -10.69
C PHE A 73 -15.57 47.03 -10.61
N ASP A 74 -14.83 46.62 -11.61
CA ASP A 74 -14.24 45.30 -11.75
C ASP A 74 -12.75 45.30 -11.39
N ASP A 75 -12.11 44.13 -11.38
CA ASP A 75 -10.68 43.92 -11.13
C ASP A 75 -10.21 44.47 -9.76
N LEU A 76 -11.07 44.42 -8.78
CA LEU A 76 -10.77 44.83 -7.42
C LEU A 76 -10.08 43.65 -6.65
N LYS A 77 -9.47 44.00 -5.53
CA LYS A 77 -8.94 42.99 -4.60
C LYS A 77 -10.04 42.55 -3.65
N ASP A 78 -10.06 41.29 -3.35
CA ASP A 78 -10.92 40.71 -2.34
C ASP A 78 -10.55 41.20 -0.93
N ASN A 79 -11.45 41.04 0.04
CA ASN A 79 -11.28 41.42 1.44
C ASN A 79 -10.65 42.84 1.60
N THR A 80 -10.98 43.75 0.70
CA THR A 80 -10.37 45.08 0.64
C THR A 80 -11.44 46.15 0.75
N THR A 81 -11.21 47.14 1.62
CA THR A 81 -12.11 48.28 1.77
C THR A 81 -11.87 49.31 0.69
N TYR A 82 -12.92 49.65 -0.03
CA TYR A 82 -12.96 50.70 -1.03
C TYR A 82 -13.94 51.81 -0.66
N SER A 83 -13.60 53.03 -1.02
CA SER A 83 -14.52 54.17 -1.02
C SER A 83 -14.87 54.55 -2.45
N VAL A 84 -16.14 54.68 -2.72
CA VAL A 84 -16.68 55.16 -4.00
C VAL A 84 -17.32 56.51 -3.80
N ALA A 85 -17.01 57.47 -4.71
CA ALA A 85 -17.64 58.76 -4.74
C ALA A 85 -18.38 59.00 -6.06
N VAL A 86 -19.57 59.54 -5.99
CA VAL A 86 -20.36 59.97 -7.16
C VAL A 86 -20.59 61.48 -7.06
N VAL A 87 -20.25 62.18 -8.15
CA VAL A 87 -20.42 63.61 -8.31
C VAL A 87 -21.32 63.86 -9.53
N ALA A 88 -22.42 64.55 -9.33
CA ALA A 88 -23.29 64.99 -10.42
C ALA A 88 -22.69 66.18 -11.14
N VAL A 89 -22.87 66.26 -12.47
CA VAL A 89 -22.28 67.28 -13.35
C VAL A 89 -23.38 67.85 -14.25
N ASP A 90 -23.50 69.20 -14.31
CA ASP A 90 -24.40 69.87 -15.23
C ASP A 90 -23.80 69.93 -16.67
N ARG A 91 -24.57 70.50 -17.58
CA ARG A 91 -24.13 70.70 -19.01
C ARG A 91 -23.00 71.73 -19.15
N TRP A 92 -22.72 72.55 -18.18
CA TRP A 92 -21.68 73.58 -18.20
C TRP A 92 -20.44 73.17 -17.39
N GLY A 93 -20.46 71.96 -16.80
CA GLY A 93 -19.32 71.38 -16.06
C GLY A 93 -19.29 71.75 -14.56
N ASN A 94 -20.36 72.36 -14.00
CA ASN A 94 -20.41 72.57 -12.56
C ASN A 94 -20.67 71.30 -11.81
N LEU A 95 -19.97 71.07 -10.72
CA LEU A 95 -19.94 69.83 -9.93
C LEU A 95 -20.79 69.99 -8.66
N SER A 96 -21.58 68.97 -8.34
CA SER A 96 -22.23 68.86 -7.04
C SER A 96 -21.21 68.47 -5.94
N GLU A 97 -21.64 68.59 -4.69
CA GLU A 97 -20.96 67.93 -3.58
C GLU A 97 -20.93 66.42 -3.82
N PRO A 98 -19.83 65.74 -3.50
CA PRO A 98 -19.73 64.33 -3.68
C PRO A 98 -20.58 63.52 -2.69
N GLN A 99 -21.25 62.49 -3.16
CA GLN A 99 -21.77 61.43 -2.29
C GLN A 99 -20.71 60.33 -2.20
N ILE A 100 -20.21 60.09 -0.97
CA ILE A 100 -19.15 59.09 -0.73
C ILE A 100 -19.71 58.01 0.16
N GLN A 101 -19.46 56.77 -0.23
CA GLN A 101 -19.76 55.57 0.55
C GLN A 101 -18.56 54.63 0.54
N LYS A 102 -18.45 53.77 1.55
CA LYS A 102 -17.43 52.74 1.61
C LYS A 102 -18.04 51.36 1.84
N CYS A 103 -17.41 50.35 1.26
CA CYS A 103 -17.71 48.96 1.51
C CYS A 103 -16.42 48.13 1.45
N THR A 104 -16.50 46.90 1.89
CA THR A 104 -15.39 45.95 1.79
C THR A 104 -15.82 44.81 0.88
N THR A 105 -15.00 44.46 -0.11
CA THR A 105 -15.20 43.29 -0.94
C THR A 105 -15.19 42.04 -0.10
N LYS A 106 -15.90 41.02 -0.53
CA LYS A 106 -15.94 39.73 0.19
C LYS A 106 -14.55 39.06 0.19
N LEU A 107 -14.25 38.30 1.25
CA LEU A 107 -13.06 37.47 1.31
C LEU A 107 -13.26 36.26 0.41
N ASN A 108 -12.32 36.00 -0.51
CA ASN A 108 -12.28 34.82 -1.31
C ASN A 108 -11.49 33.73 -0.59
N HIS A 109 -12.10 32.57 -0.39
CA HIS A 109 -11.48 31.40 0.21
C HIS A 109 -10.98 30.46 -0.88
N ALA A 110 -9.87 29.80 -0.63
CA ALA A 110 -9.36 28.78 -1.54
C ALA A 110 -10.18 27.48 -1.44
N PRO A 111 -10.22 26.66 -2.52
CA PRO A 111 -10.86 25.36 -2.49
C PRO A 111 -10.31 24.45 -1.39
N GLU A 112 -11.18 23.71 -0.73
CA GLU A 112 -10.83 22.79 0.36
C GLU A 112 -10.94 21.35 -0.07
N ALA A 113 -9.96 20.52 0.36
CA ALA A 113 -9.99 19.07 0.18
C ALA A 113 -10.40 18.38 1.48
N THR A 114 -11.39 17.49 1.40
CA THR A 114 -11.86 16.65 2.50
C THR A 114 -11.61 15.17 2.19
N ASN A 115 -11.52 14.32 3.23
CA ASN A 115 -11.16 12.90 3.10
C ASN A 115 -9.79 12.67 2.45
N PHE A 116 -8.89 13.63 2.57
CA PHE A 116 -7.54 13.53 2.04
C PHE A 116 -6.69 12.61 2.92
N PRO A 117 -5.82 11.73 2.36
CA PRO A 117 -5.03 10.81 3.15
C PRO A 117 -4.04 11.54 4.07
N THR A 118 -4.02 11.14 5.33
CA THR A 118 -3.11 11.68 6.36
C THR A 118 -1.87 10.82 6.57
N GLU A 119 -1.94 9.55 6.16
CA GLU A 119 -0.85 8.59 6.28
C GLU A 119 -0.26 8.25 4.91
N ALA A 120 0.98 7.73 4.92
CA ALA A 120 1.64 7.30 3.69
C ALA A 120 0.91 6.10 3.07
N ILE A 121 0.70 6.15 1.76
CA ILE A 121 0.04 5.09 1.00
C ILE A 121 1.10 4.12 0.50
N GLU A 122 1.16 2.91 1.06
CA GLU A 122 2.07 1.89 0.56
C GLU A 122 1.52 1.23 -0.71
N VAL A 123 2.37 1.11 -1.73
CA VAL A 123 2.09 0.45 -3.01
C VAL A 123 3.23 -0.51 -3.29
N MET A 124 2.93 -1.79 -3.46
CA MET A 124 3.95 -2.78 -3.81
C MET A 124 4.33 -2.69 -5.29
N GLU A 125 5.58 -2.99 -5.64
CA GLU A 125 6.02 -3.13 -7.04
C GLU A 125 5.04 -4.02 -7.82
N ASN A 126 4.70 -3.61 -9.04
CA ASN A 126 3.73 -4.27 -9.93
C ASN A 126 2.26 -4.26 -9.45
N ASP A 127 1.95 -3.58 -8.35
CA ASP A 127 0.57 -3.36 -7.91
C ASP A 127 0.03 -2.01 -8.44
N ARG A 128 -1.27 -1.84 -8.28
CA ARG A 128 -1.95 -0.56 -8.47
C ARG A 128 -2.77 -0.26 -7.23
N LYS A 129 -2.79 0.98 -6.83
CA LYS A 129 -3.62 1.43 -5.71
C LYS A 129 -4.33 2.72 -6.09
N SER A 130 -5.53 2.90 -5.59
CA SER A 130 -6.28 4.13 -5.79
C SER A 130 -6.89 4.60 -4.47
N PHE A 131 -7.10 5.90 -4.38
CA PHE A 131 -7.86 6.53 -3.31
C PHE A 131 -8.63 7.71 -3.88
N SER A 132 -9.62 8.20 -3.14
CA SER A 132 -10.41 9.36 -3.55
C SER A 132 -10.53 10.35 -2.41
N PHE A 133 -10.62 11.62 -2.78
CA PHE A 133 -10.94 12.71 -1.86
C PHE A 133 -11.92 13.67 -2.54
N ASN A 134 -12.56 14.54 -1.76
CA ASN A 134 -13.49 15.52 -2.29
C ASN A 134 -12.89 16.91 -2.23
N VAL A 135 -13.22 17.75 -3.24
CA VAL A 135 -12.85 19.16 -3.30
C VAL A 135 -14.11 19.97 -3.43
N ALA A 136 -14.21 21.05 -2.67
CA ALA A 136 -15.26 22.03 -2.79
C ALA A 136 -14.70 23.42 -2.49
N ASP A 137 -15.23 24.42 -3.19
CA ASP A 137 -14.95 25.80 -2.88
C ASP A 137 -15.96 26.32 -1.87
N PRO A 138 -15.54 26.94 -0.74
CA PRO A 138 -16.45 27.46 0.29
C PRO A 138 -17.36 28.57 -0.21
N ASP A 139 -16.92 29.35 -1.21
CA ASP A 139 -17.65 30.47 -1.79
C ASP A 139 -18.49 30.05 -3.02
N GLY A 140 -18.35 28.78 -3.45
CA GLY A 140 -19.09 28.23 -4.57
C GLY A 140 -18.47 28.53 -5.94
N HIS A 141 -17.20 28.96 -5.98
CA HIS A 141 -16.48 29.20 -7.22
C HIS A 141 -16.11 27.89 -7.91
N ASN A 142 -15.85 27.97 -9.22
CA ASN A 142 -15.26 26.86 -9.95
C ASN A 142 -13.80 26.70 -9.52
N TRP A 143 -13.34 25.44 -9.50
CA TRP A 143 -11.98 25.13 -9.10
C TRP A 143 -11.26 24.26 -10.14
N ASP A 144 -9.95 24.36 -10.15
CA ASP A 144 -9.03 23.54 -10.95
C ASP A 144 -8.00 22.86 -10.03
N ILE A 145 -7.39 21.78 -10.54
CA ILE A 145 -6.43 20.97 -9.80
C ILE A 145 -5.21 20.63 -10.66
N LYS A 146 -4.02 20.82 -10.09
CA LYS A 146 -2.75 20.49 -10.69
C LYS A 146 -1.89 19.71 -9.71
N THR A 147 -0.92 18.95 -10.22
CA THR A 147 0.05 18.22 -9.39
C THR A 147 1.45 18.83 -9.53
N THR A 148 2.18 18.80 -8.41
CA THR A 148 3.59 19.18 -8.33
C THR A 148 4.36 18.16 -7.47
N GLY A 149 5.68 18.26 -7.41
CA GLY A 149 6.54 17.29 -6.72
C GLY A 149 6.78 16.05 -7.58
N GLU A 150 6.80 14.86 -6.95
CA GLU A 150 6.96 13.62 -7.72
C GLU A 150 5.61 13.17 -8.28
N THR A 151 5.47 13.25 -9.58
CA THR A 151 4.23 12.93 -10.29
C THR A 151 4.30 11.65 -11.13
N LYS A 152 5.48 11.02 -11.24
CA LYS A 152 5.62 9.78 -12.01
C LYS A 152 4.81 8.66 -11.36
N GLY A 153 3.97 8.03 -12.17
CA GLY A 153 3.07 6.97 -11.70
C GLY A 153 1.86 7.47 -10.90
N VAL A 154 1.68 8.79 -10.80
CA VAL A 154 0.49 9.40 -10.21
C VAL A 154 -0.39 9.95 -11.34
N SER A 155 -1.63 9.51 -11.40
CA SER A 155 -2.66 10.06 -12.28
C SER A 155 -3.94 10.27 -11.50
N PHE A 156 -4.80 11.17 -11.97
CA PHE A 156 -6.08 11.41 -11.32
C PHE A 156 -7.19 11.68 -12.33
N THR A 157 -8.41 11.47 -11.92
CA THR A 157 -9.63 11.82 -12.64
C THR A 157 -10.56 12.62 -11.73
N VAL A 158 -11.27 13.57 -12.29
CA VAL A 158 -12.23 14.42 -11.58
C VAL A 158 -13.64 14.06 -12.06
N ASN A 159 -14.54 13.79 -11.13
CA ASN A 159 -15.94 13.56 -11.40
C ASN A 159 -16.79 14.37 -10.39
N GLY A 160 -17.34 15.50 -10.86
CA GLY A 160 -17.96 16.49 -9.94
C GLY A 160 -16.93 16.96 -8.93
N ASN A 161 -17.26 16.82 -7.66
CA ASN A 161 -16.39 17.21 -6.54
C ASN A 161 -15.44 16.08 -6.09
N THR A 162 -15.47 14.91 -6.72
CA THR A 162 -14.63 13.77 -6.32
C THR A 162 -13.40 13.66 -7.22
N VAL A 163 -12.24 13.65 -6.62
CA VAL A 163 -10.94 13.38 -7.27
C VAL A 163 -10.53 11.96 -6.92
N THR A 164 -10.36 11.11 -7.93
CA THR A 164 -9.84 9.75 -7.78
C THR A 164 -8.40 9.70 -8.28
N VAL A 165 -7.49 9.34 -7.39
CA VAL A 165 -6.05 9.24 -7.65
C VAL A 165 -5.68 7.78 -7.87
N ASN A 166 -4.92 7.51 -8.92
CA ASN A 166 -4.39 6.18 -9.23
C ASN A 166 -2.86 6.22 -9.12
N LEU A 167 -2.33 5.26 -8.37
CA LEU A 167 -0.90 5.06 -8.14
C LEU A 167 -0.45 3.81 -8.89
N VAL A 168 0.54 3.98 -9.77
CA VAL A 168 1.23 2.92 -10.48
C VAL A 168 2.72 3.02 -10.15
N PRO A 169 3.33 1.99 -9.51
CA PRO A 169 4.73 2.06 -9.09
C PRO A 169 5.67 1.96 -10.30
N VAL A 170 6.05 3.10 -10.87
CA VAL A 170 7.01 3.22 -11.98
C VAL A 170 8.38 3.71 -11.50
N LEU A 171 8.51 4.02 -10.22
CA LEU A 171 9.75 4.43 -9.55
C LEU A 171 10.32 3.24 -8.78
N GLU A 172 11.58 3.34 -8.37
CA GLU A 172 12.20 2.37 -7.47
C GLU A 172 11.56 2.37 -6.08
N ALA A 173 11.85 1.34 -5.28
CA ALA A 173 11.39 1.29 -3.90
C ALA A 173 11.91 2.51 -3.10
N GLY A 174 11.00 3.21 -2.44
CA GLY A 174 11.29 4.46 -1.75
C GLY A 174 10.03 5.22 -1.36
N SER A 175 10.22 6.37 -0.69
CA SER A 175 9.13 7.26 -0.30
C SER A 175 9.14 8.52 -1.16
N TYR A 176 7.99 8.91 -1.67
CA TYR A 176 7.81 10.02 -2.60
C TYR A 176 6.65 10.89 -2.14
N THR A 177 6.72 12.18 -2.45
CA THR A 177 5.65 13.13 -2.10
C THR A 177 5.11 13.78 -3.37
N CYS A 178 3.80 13.71 -3.54
CA CYS A 178 3.07 14.42 -4.57
C CYS A 178 2.16 15.46 -3.91
N THR A 179 2.11 16.66 -4.48
CA THR A 179 1.30 17.76 -3.99
C THR A 179 0.23 18.11 -5.01
N PHE A 180 -1.01 18.21 -4.58
CA PHE A 180 -2.10 18.80 -5.33
C PHE A 180 -2.19 20.29 -5.01
N VAL A 181 -2.20 21.11 -6.05
CA VAL A 181 -2.47 22.54 -5.98
C VAL A 181 -3.90 22.75 -6.48
N LEU A 182 -4.78 23.15 -5.59
CA LEU A 182 -6.16 23.51 -5.88
C LEU A 182 -6.22 25.02 -6.09
N SER A 183 -6.93 25.49 -7.09
CA SER A 183 -7.11 26.92 -7.34
C SER A 183 -8.53 27.19 -7.81
N ASP A 184 -9.13 28.29 -7.34
CA ASP A 184 -10.39 28.77 -7.87
C ASP A 184 -10.20 29.69 -9.10
N ASP A 185 -11.29 30.14 -9.68
CA ASP A 185 -11.31 31.02 -10.84
C ASP A 185 -10.99 32.49 -10.49
N LEU A 186 -10.96 32.86 -9.21
CA LEU A 186 -10.51 34.16 -8.70
C LEU A 186 -9.05 34.18 -8.24
N GLY A 187 -8.39 33.01 -8.23
CA GLY A 187 -6.95 32.88 -8.03
C GLY A 187 -6.50 32.49 -6.61
N ALA A 188 -7.42 32.25 -5.66
CA ALA A 188 -7.03 31.71 -4.36
C ALA A 188 -6.58 30.24 -4.49
N LYS A 189 -5.59 29.84 -3.67
CA LYS A 189 -4.94 28.54 -3.80
C LYS A 189 -4.78 27.85 -2.46
N ALA A 190 -4.94 26.52 -2.49
CA ALA A 190 -4.61 25.63 -1.40
C ALA A 190 -3.73 24.48 -1.90
N GLU A 191 -2.86 23.99 -1.03
CA GLU A 191 -1.99 22.85 -1.33
C GLU A 191 -2.27 21.69 -0.38
N LYS A 192 -2.31 20.47 -0.93
CA LYS A 192 -2.46 19.23 -0.18
C LYS A 192 -1.43 18.22 -0.67
N SER A 193 -0.55 17.78 0.21
CA SER A 193 0.49 16.81 -0.09
C SER A 193 0.19 15.47 0.52
N PHE A 194 0.48 14.40 -0.22
CA PHE A 194 0.46 13.03 0.30
C PHE A 194 1.76 12.34 -0.01
N THR A 195 2.14 11.42 0.87
CA THR A 195 3.30 10.55 0.68
C THR A 195 2.82 9.20 0.17
N PHE A 196 3.49 8.67 -0.85
CA PHE A 196 3.33 7.28 -1.26
C PHE A 196 4.67 6.56 -1.18
N LYS A 197 4.63 5.30 -0.73
CA LYS A 197 5.81 4.47 -0.51
C LYS A 197 5.74 3.26 -1.43
N ILE A 198 6.69 3.16 -2.35
CA ILE A 198 6.85 1.98 -3.19
C ILE A 198 7.66 0.96 -2.41
N VAL A 199 7.08 -0.23 -2.23
CA VAL A 199 7.68 -1.34 -1.51
C VAL A 199 8.07 -2.42 -2.50
N LYS A 200 9.31 -2.92 -2.38
CA LYS A 200 9.79 -4.00 -3.23
C LYS A 200 8.99 -5.27 -3.01
N TYR A 201 8.56 -5.90 -4.10
CA TYR A 201 7.97 -7.22 -4.03
C TYR A 201 9.03 -8.29 -3.79
N ILE A 202 8.85 -9.12 -2.77
CA ILE A 202 9.68 -10.29 -2.47
C ILE A 202 8.74 -11.50 -2.54
N PRO A 203 8.93 -12.40 -3.53
CA PRO A 203 8.12 -13.62 -3.62
C PRO A 203 8.35 -14.53 -2.42
N PRO A 204 7.49 -15.54 -2.19
CA PRO A 204 7.68 -16.49 -1.11
C PRO A 204 9.05 -17.18 -1.19
N GLN A 205 9.82 -17.11 -0.11
CA GLN A 205 11.17 -17.69 0.00
C GLN A 205 11.24 -18.62 1.21
N LEU A 206 11.89 -19.79 1.01
CA LEU A 206 12.17 -20.71 2.12
C LEU A 206 13.29 -20.14 2.98
N THR A 207 12.98 -19.75 4.21
CA THR A 207 13.95 -19.21 5.19
C THR A 207 14.34 -20.21 6.26
N LYS A 208 13.47 -21.18 6.54
CA LYS A 208 13.74 -22.28 7.46
C LYS A 208 13.61 -23.61 6.75
N PRO A 209 14.72 -24.30 6.37
CA PRO A 209 14.67 -25.59 5.73
C PRO A 209 13.92 -26.63 6.54
N PHE A 210 13.34 -27.61 5.85
CA PHE A 210 12.73 -28.77 6.47
C PHE A 210 13.79 -29.80 6.82
N GLU A 211 13.62 -30.48 7.96
CA GLU A 211 14.42 -31.63 8.35
C GLU A 211 13.93 -32.92 7.66
N ASN A 212 14.80 -33.94 7.60
CA ASN A 212 14.39 -35.27 7.14
C ASN A 212 13.54 -35.96 8.22
N TYR A 213 12.52 -36.69 7.80
CA TYR A 213 11.59 -37.37 8.71
C TYR A 213 11.69 -38.88 8.59
N ILE A 214 11.51 -39.56 9.72
CA ILE A 214 11.30 -41.01 9.76
C ILE A 214 9.87 -41.23 10.28
N ILE A 215 9.06 -41.96 9.52
CA ILE A 215 7.68 -42.28 9.86
C ILE A 215 7.46 -43.79 9.86
N GLY A 216 6.68 -44.31 10.79
CA GLY A 216 6.31 -45.71 10.86
C GLY A 216 5.06 -46.00 10.02
N LEU A 217 4.97 -47.21 9.49
CA LEU A 217 3.70 -47.73 8.92
C LEU A 217 2.64 -47.92 10.00
N ASP A 218 3.07 -48.05 11.25
CA ASP A 218 2.23 -48.15 12.43
C ASP A 218 1.78 -46.77 12.96
N GLU A 219 2.38 -45.67 12.46
CA GLU A 219 1.91 -44.31 12.74
C GLU A 219 0.76 -43.94 11.78
N GLY A 220 -0.18 -43.19 12.24
CA GLY A 220 -1.21 -42.61 11.41
C GLY A 220 -0.65 -41.50 10.52
N ILE A 221 -1.39 -40.38 10.46
CA ILE A 221 -0.94 -39.20 9.77
C ILE A 221 0.00 -38.38 10.68
N VAL A 222 1.19 -38.09 10.20
CA VAL A 222 2.15 -37.20 10.84
C VAL A 222 1.92 -35.78 10.30
N THR A 223 1.65 -34.83 11.21
CA THR A 223 1.34 -33.44 10.85
C THR A 223 2.55 -32.55 11.14
N ILE A 224 2.95 -31.74 10.16
CA ILE A 224 4.08 -30.82 10.23
C ILE A 224 3.55 -29.41 9.91
N PRO A 225 3.67 -28.43 10.84
CA PRO A 225 3.27 -27.06 10.59
C PRO A 225 4.16 -26.44 9.49
N LEU A 226 3.55 -25.69 8.55
CA LEU A 226 4.29 -24.99 7.51
C LEU A 226 4.56 -23.51 7.87
N SER A 227 3.88 -23.01 8.91
CA SER A 227 4.07 -21.65 9.39
C SER A 227 5.52 -21.41 9.83
N GLY A 228 6.07 -20.26 9.43
CA GLY A 228 7.44 -19.86 9.79
C GLY A 228 8.55 -20.51 8.95
N HIS A 229 8.23 -21.36 7.97
CA HIS A 229 9.21 -21.87 7.02
C HIS A 229 9.45 -20.93 5.84
N TYR A 230 8.45 -20.14 5.47
CA TYR A 230 8.50 -19.21 4.35
C TYR A 230 8.27 -17.76 4.80
N THR A 231 8.92 -16.83 4.11
CA THR A 231 8.70 -15.38 4.24
C THR A 231 8.38 -14.80 2.87
N HIS A 232 7.57 -13.72 2.83
CA HIS A 232 7.21 -12.97 1.63
C HIS A 232 6.86 -11.53 2.00
N SER A 233 6.77 -10.64 1.02
CA SER A 233 6.43 -9.24 1.25
C SER A 233 4.94 -8.91 1.06
N SER A 234 4.16 -9.81 0.44
CA SER A 234 2.73 -9.59 0.26
C SER A 234 1.96 -9.80 1.58
N ASN A 235 0.86 -9.06 1.75
CA ASN A 235 -0.03 -9.23 2.92
C ASN A 235 -1.07 -10.35 2.72
N THR A 236 -0.90 -11.19 1.67
CA THR A 236 -1.81 -12.29 1.38
C THR A 236 -1.41 -13.53 2.18
N GLN A 237 -2.37 -14.36 2.54
CA GLN A 237 -2.08 -15.66 3.14
C GLN A 237 -1.40 -16.57 2.12
N LEU A 238 -0.33 -17.28 2.53
CA LEU A 238 0.32 -18.27 1.67
C LEU A 238 -0.56 -19.49 1.47
N THR A 239 -0.59 -19.98 0.26
CA THR A 239 -1.13 -21.29 -0.09
C THR A 239 0.03 -22.27 -0.32
N TYR A 240 -0.18 -23.56 -0.02
CA TYR A 240 0.88 -24.56 -0.10
C TYR A 240 0.46 -25.72 -1.00
N LYS A 241 1.44 -26.25 -1.71
CA LYS A 241 1.32 -27.50 -2.48
C LYS A 241 2.42 -28.47 -2.08
N ALA A 242 2.07 -29.69 -1.72
CA ALA A 242 3.01 -30.76 -1.40
C ALA A 242 2.96 -31.84 -2.48
N THR A 243 4.12 -32.41 -2.80
CA THR A 243 4.26 -33.49 -3.76
C THR A 243 5.25 -34.53 -3.23
N ALA A 244 4.86 -35.79 -3.22
CA ALA A 244 5.76 -36.92 -2.97
C ALA A 244 6.32 -37.45 -4.30
N ALA A 245 7.65 -37.57 -4.39
CA ALA A 245 8.31 -38.13 -5.59
C ALA A 245 7.89 -39.57 -5.84
N ASN A 246 7.59 -40.32 -4.78
CA ASN A 246 7.00 -41.66 -4.89
C ASN A 246 5.86 -41.80 -3.87
N GLY A 247 4.64 -41.63 -4.34
CA GLY A 247 3.42 -41.73 -3.54
C GLY A 247 3.12 -43.16 -3.04
N SER A 248 3.73 -44.18 -3.63
CA SER A 248 3.60 -45.57 -3.14
C SER A 248 4.42 -45.80 -1.86
N ILE A 249 5.40 -44.95 -1.54
CA ILE A 249 6.19 -45.01 -0.31
C ILE A 249 5.56 -44.12 0.77
N ALA A 250 5.24 -42.89 0.44
CA ALA A 250 4.55 -41.98 1.34
C ALA A 250 3.66 -41.01 0.56
N THR A 251 2.52 -40.64 1.13
CA THR A 251 1.68 -39.55 0.63
C THR A 251 1.96 -38.26 1.39
N ALA A 252 1.80 -37.13 0.68
CA ALA A 252 1.94 -35.81 1.21
C ALA A 252 0.73 -34.97 0.77
N THR A 253 -0.03 -34.45 1.74
CA THR A 253 -1.21 -33.58 1.51
C THR A 253 -1.15 -32.35 2.38
N ILE A 254 -1.84 -31.29 1.98
CA ILE A 254 -1.95 -30.06 2.77
C ILE A 254 -3.35 -29.98 3.39
N SER A 255 -3.40 -29.64 4.67
CA SER A 255 -4.65 -29.40 5.39
C SER A 255 -4.41 -28.30 6.44
N ASN A 256 -5.18 -27.22 6.38
CA ASN A 256 -5.09 -26.09 7.33
C ASN A 256 -3.65 -25.59 7.53
N ASP A 257 -2.94 -25.32 6.44
CA ASP A 257 -1.54 -24.86 6.42
C ASP A 257 -0.55 -25.82 7.12
N ASN A 258 -0.92 -27.08 7.23
CA ASN A 258 -0.05 -28.14 7.71
C ASN A 258 0.20 -29.16 6.62
N LEU A 259 1.41 -29.67 6.57
CA LEU A 259 1.75 -30.84 5.78
C LEU A 259 1.34 -32.10 6.56
N GLN A 260 0.57 -32.94 5.91
CA GLN A 260 0.19 -34.27 6.41
C GLN A 260 0.93 -35.34 5.63
N LEU A 261 1.75 -36.15 6.33
CA LEU A 261 2.48 -37.26 5.77
C LEU A 261 1.88 -38.61 6.27
N LYS A 262 1.74 -39.55 5.34
CA LYS A 262 1.34 -40.91 5.71
C LYS A 262 2.26 -41.91 5.00
N GLY A 263 2.87 -42.85 5.76
CA GLY A 263 3.63 -43.97 5.24
C GLY A 263 2.72 -44.98 4.56
N MET A 264 3.12 -45.46 3.35
CA MET A 264 2.39 -46.43 2.55
C MET A 264 3.14 -47.72 2.39
N ALA A 265 4.46 -47.67 2.20
CA ALA A 265 5.36 -48.82 2.11
C ALA A 265 6.75 -48.44 2.61
N LYS A 266 7.52 -49.41 3.08
CA LYS A 266 8.93 -49.21 3.46
C LYS A 266 9.76 -48.67 2.31
N GLY A 267 10.55 -47.64 2.57
CA GLY A 267 11.40 -47.03 1.56
C GLY A 267 11.79 -45.59 1.92
N VAL A 268 12.36 -44.91 0.94
CA VAL A 268 12.71 -43.48 1.04
C VAL A 268 12.11 -42.74 -0.13
N THR A 269 11.47 -41.64 0.13
CA THR A 269 10.96 -40.73 -0.90
C THR A 269 11.31 -39.30 -0.57
N ARG A 270 11.34 -38.43 -1.59
CA ARG A 270 11.48 -36.98 -1.40
C ARG A 270 10.08 -36.35 -1.38
N ILE A 271 9.87 -35.43 -0.46
CA ILE A 271 8.71 -34.55 -0.43
C ILE A 271 9.17 -33.17 -0.88
N SER A 272 8.43 -32.57 -1.77
CA SER A 272 8.64 -31.16 -2.20
C SER A 272 7.44 -30.34 -1.80
N ILE A 273 7.69 -29.13 -1.32
CA ILE A 273 6.67 -28.16 -0.91
C ILE A 273 6.91 -26.86 -1.66
N ALA A 274 5.87 -26.33 -2.27
CA ALA A 274 5.84 -24.99 -2.83
C ALA A 274 4.87 -24.14 -2.03
N ALA A 275 5.27 -22.90 -1.71
CA ALA A 275 4.42 -21.88 -1.14
C ALA A 275 4.12 -20.82 -2.21
N SER A 276 2.90 -20.33 -2.28
CA SER A 276 2.49 -19.27 -3.20
C SER A 276 1.65 -18.21 -2.48
N ASP A 277 1.91 -16.96 -2.80
CA ASP A 277 1.11 -15.80 -2.37
C ASP A 277 0.03 -15.40 -3.39
N GLY A 278 -0.18 -16.23 -4.41
CA GLY A 278 -1.11 -15.99 -5.52
C GLY A 278 -0.48 -15.28 -6.71
N ARG A 279 0.73 -14.74 -6.59
CA ARG A 279 1.51 -14.10 -7.67
C ARG A 279 2.62 -15.04 -8.16
N GLU A 280 3.46 -15.45 -7.26
CA GLU A 280 4.57 -16.35 -7.52
C GLU A 280 4.60 -17.51 -6.52
N ALA A 281 5.31 -18.56 -6.86
CA ALA A 281 5.52 -19.71 -6.00
C ALA A 281 7.00 -19.96 -5.78
N SER A 282 7.39 -20.30 -4.54
CA SER A 282 8.70 -20.86 -4.25
C SER A 282 8.70 -22.37 -4.52
N SER A 283 9.83 -22.91 -5.00
CA SER A 283 9.97 -24.34 -5.32
C SER A 283 10.95 -25.09 -4.39
N ASP A 284 11.48 -24.44 -3.36
CA ASP A 284 12.73 -24.90 -2.74
C ASP A 284 12.57 -25.72 -1.46
N GLY A 285 11.35 -25.90 -0.97
CA GLY A 285 11.09 -26.74 0.19
C GLY A 285 11.13 -28.22 -0.17
N SER A 286 12.25 -28.92 0.06
CA SER A 286 12.31 -30.35 -0.13
C SER A 286 13.11 -31.05 0.96
N PHE A 287 12.69 -32.25 1.32
CA PHE A 287 13.33 -33.11 2.33
C PHE A 287 13.02 -34.57 2.07
N GLN A 288 13.76 -35.47 2.74
CA GLN A 288 13.55 -36.91 2.63
C GLN A 288 12.62 -37.42 3.73
N VAL A 289 11.74 -38.32 3.36
CA VAL A 289 10.93 -39.12 4.27
C VAL A 289 11.32 -40.56 4.13
N ARG A 290 11.75 -41.17 5.21
CA ARG A 290 12.01 -42.62 5.33
C ARG A 290 10.82 -43.27 6.01
N VAL A 291 10.19 -44.21 5.35
CA VAL A 291 9.13 -45.05 5.90
C VAL A 291 9.72 -46.34 6.42
N VAL A 292 9.46 -46.66 7.66
CA VAL A 292 9.92 -47.89 8.35
C VAL A 292 8.73 -48.71 8.84
N GLU A 293 8.93 -49.97 9.16
CA GLU A 293 7.86 -50.84 9.68
C GLU A 293 7.24 -50.29 10.97
N LYS A 294 8.13 -50.03 11.94
CA LYS A 294 7.77 -49.40 13.20
C LYS A 294 8.80 -48.34 13.56
N LYS A 295 8.33 -47.11 13.87
CA LYS A 295 9.24 -46.02 14.24
C LYS A 295 10.00 -46.29 15.55
N SER A 296 9.38 -47.02 16.46
CA SER A 296 10.00 -47.43 17.72
C SER A 296 11.02 -48.59 17.60
N ALA A 297 11.11 -49.23 16.41
CA ALA A 297 12.04 -50.35 16.24
C ALA A 297 13.50 -49.90 16.46
N PRO A 298 14.33 -50.73 17.12
CA PRO A 298 15.75 -50.44 17.35
C PRO A 298 16.57 -50.43 16.05
N VAL A 299 16.16 -51.22 15.07
CA VAL A 299 16.81 -51.41 13.75
C VAL A 299 15.78 -51.24 12.65
N TYR A 300 16.09 -50.44 11.68
CA TYR A 300 15.21 -50.17 10.53
C TYR A 300 15.58 -51.00 9.28
N ALA A 301 16.84 -51.30 9.12
CA ALA A 301 17.32 -52.13 8.01
C ALA A 301 18.68 -52.78 8.29
N VAL A 302 18.92 -53.94 7.68
CA VAL A 302 20.21 -54.59 7.62
C VAL A 302 20.54 -54.83 6.15
N TYR A 303 21.71 -54.39 5.70
CA TYR A 303 22.10 -54.48 4.28
C TYR A 303 23.62 -54.46 4.08
N PRO A 304 24.14 -54.87 2.92
CA PRO A 304 23.45 -55.63 1.91
C PRO A 304 23.20 -57.10 2.37
N ILE A 305 22.23 -57.74 1.79
CA ILE A 305 22.02 -59.18 1.94
C ILE A 305 21.83 -59.74 0.53
N PRO A 306 22.71 -60.61 0.04
CA PRO A 306 23.90 -61.21 0.67
C PRO A 306 25.04 -60.22 0.93
N VAL A 307 25.85 -60.51 1.94
CA VAL A 307 27.01 -59.72 2.37
C VAL A 307 28.30 -60.26 1.73
N GLN A 308 29.15 -59.36 1.20
CA GLN A 308 30.49 -59.69 0.75
C GLN A 308 31.55 -59.42 1.81
N LYS A 309 31.60 -58.19 2.31
CA LYS A 309 32.59 -57.75 3.27
C LYS A 309 31.94 -57.13 4.51
N ASP A 310 31.22 -56.04 4.31
CA ASP A 310 30.67 -55.26 5.40
C ASP A 310 29.16 -55.44 5.50
N ILE A 311 28.63 -55.62 6.70
CA ILE A 311 27.20 -55.56 6.98
C ILE A 311 26.86 -54.22 7.66
N ASN A 312 25.88 -53.52 7.10
CA ASN A 312 25.40 -52.25 7.62
C ASN A 312 24.06 -52.45 8.34
N THR A 313 23.92 -51.80 9.45
CA THR A 313 22.70 -51.80 10.24
C THR A 313 22.23 -50.37 10.41
N LEU A 314 21.10 -50.02 9.78
CA LEU A 314 20.46 -48.73 9.98
C LEU A 314 19.69 -48.76 11.28
N LEU A 315 20.14 -47.98 12.24
CA LEU A 315 19.60 -47.92 13.59
C LEU A 315 18.57 -46.81 13.74
N ASN A 316 17.73 -46.93 14.76
CA ASN A 316 16.90 -45.82 15.24
C ASN A 316 17.81 -44.65 15.64
N PRO A 317 17.54 -43.40 15.24
CA PRO A 317 18.37 -42.23 15.58
C PRO A 317 18.61 -41.98 17.07
N GLU A 318 17.74 -42.49 17.92
CA GLU A 318 17.90 -42.39 19.38
C GLU A 318 18.90 -43.41 19.94
N VAL A 319 19.31 -44.41 19.15
CA VAL A 319 20.33 -45.39 19.53
C VAL A 319 21.72 -44.77 19.36
N LYS A 320 22.43 -44.55 20.43
CA LYS A 320 23.78 -43.94 20.42
C LYS A 320 24.89 -45.01 20.33
N GLN A 321 24.59 -46.23 20.72
CA GLN A 321 25.53 -47.35 20.69
C GLN A 321 24.76 -48.66 20.49
N ALA A 322 25.30 -49.56 19.74
CA ALA A 322 24.74 -50.90 19.52
C ALA A 322 25.82 -51.98 19.70
N GLU A 323 25.42 -53.12 20.26
CA GLU A 323 26.23 -54.33 20.29
C GLU A 323 25.74 -55.26 19.19
N LEU A 324 26.62 -55.56 18.24
CA LEU A 324 26.36 -56.47 17.12
C LEU A 324 27.00 -57.82 17.42
N VAL A 325 26.20 -58.86 17.38
CA VAL A 325 26.63 -60.24 17.63
C VAL A 325 26.31 -61.08 16.41
N ILE A 326 27.33 -61.73 15.85
CA ILE A 326 27.17 -62.72 14.79
C ILE A 326 27.24 -64.14 15.40
N SER A 327 26.23 -64.93 15.06
CA SER A 327 26.17 -66.36 15.45
C SER A 327 25.99 -67.30 14.26
N SER A 328 26.40 -68.50 14.42
CA SER A 328 26.02 -69.57 13.49
C SER A 328 24.50 -69.83 13.58
N THR A 329 23.99 -70.62 12.64
CA THR A 329 22.56 -71.03 12.64
C THR A 329 22.19 -71.91 13.84
N VAL A 330 23.18 -72.60 14.46
CA VAL A 330 22.98 -73.35 15.68
C VAL A 330 23.21 -72.57 16.99
N GLY A 331 23.48 -71.26 16.86
CA GLY A 331 23.57 -70.35 17.99
C GLY A 331 24.96 -70.11 18.60
N GLU A 332 26.02 -70.71 17.99
CA GLU A 332 27.38 -70.43 18.42
C GLU A 332 27.79 -69.00 18.07
N ARG A 333 28.29 -68.24 19.05
CA ARG A 333 28.72 -66.84 18.87
C ARG A 333 30.11 -66.81 18.19
N LEU A 334 30.15 -66.20 17.03
CA LEU A 334 31.36 -66.13 16.20
C LEU A 334 32.05 -64.77 16.27
N MET A 335 31.27 -63.71 16.35
CA MET A 335 31.78 -62.31 16.47
C MET A 335 30.91 -61.48 17.38
N LYS A 336 31.54 -60.50 18.05
CA LYS A 336 30.87 -59.49 18.84
C LYS A 336 31.63 -58.19 18.67
N ALA A 337 30.88 -57.11 18.46
CA ALA A 337 31.43 -55.76 18.37
C ALA A 337 30.45 -54.74 18.94
N THR A 338 30.98 -53.76 19.66
CA THR A 338 30.22 -52.58 20.10
C THR A 338 30.51 -51.48 19.12
N VAL A 339 29.49 -50.91 18.48
CA VAL A 339 29.60 -49.92 17.41
C VAL A 339 28.80 -48.67 17.75
N THR A 340 29.40 -47.51 17.53
CA THR A 340 28.71 -46.21 17.51
C THR A 340 28.25 -45.94 16.09
N PRO A 341 26.96 -45.68 15.85
CA PRO A 341 26.48 -45.38 14.51
C PRO A 341 27.09 -44.07 13.99
N ASP A 342 27.25 -43.97 12.69
CA ASP A 342 27.71 -42.78 11.99
C ASP A 342 26.62 -41.67 11.99
N LYS A 343 26.89 -40.53 11.34
CA LYS A 343 25.94 -39.42 11.21
C LYS A 343 24.65 -39.76 10.47
N ASN A 344 24.63 -40.88 9.73
CA ASN A 344 23.45 -41.40 9.04
C ASN A 344 22.74 -42.51 9.84
N ASN A 345 23.11 -42.71 11.11
CA ASN A 345 22.63 -43.72 12.00
C ASN A 345 22.96 -45.15 11.51
N VAL A 346 24.06 -45.33 10.81
CA VAL A 346 24.50 -46.65 10.30
C VAL A 346 25.66 -47.19 11.16
N ALA A 347 25.45 -48.38 11.69
CA ALA A 347 26.51 -49.18 12.33
C ALA A 347 27.02 -50.19 11.32
N THR A 348 28.32 -50.17 11.07
CA THR A 348 28.99 -51.06 10.12
C THR A 348 29.87 -52.10 10.84
N LEU A 349 29.79 -53.33 10.43
CA LEU A 349 30.65 -54.45 10.93
C LEU A 349 31.34 -55.15 9.77
N ASP A 350 32.67 -55.20 9.83
CA ASP A 350 33.50 -55.93 8.87
C ASP A 350 33.42 -57.45 9.13
N LEU A 351 32.98 -58.18 8.14
CA LEU A 351 32.83 -59.66 8.14
C LEU A 351 33.86 -60.35 7.30
N SER A 352 34.97 -59.74 6.93
CA SER A 352 36.02 -60.29 6.09
C SER A 352 36.63 -61.58 6.69
N LYS A 353 36.56 -61.76 7.98
CA LYS A 353 37.06 -62.93 8.70
C LYS A 353 36.09 -64.15 8.76
N LEU A 354 34.85 -63.96 8.30
CA LEU A 354 33.87 -65.02 8.23
C LEU A 354 33.93 -65.75 6.90
N ASN A 355 33.86 -67.04 6.98
CA ASN A 355 33.71 -67.88 5.77
C ASN A 355 32.34 -67.68 5.11
N PRO A 356 32.22 -67.99 3.79
CA PRO A 356 30.90 -68.00 3.16
C PRO A 356 29.95 -68.98 3.90
N GLY A 357 28.70 -68.49 4.11
CA GLY A 357 27.72 -69.29 4.87
C GLY A 357 26.51 -68.48 5.29
N THR A 358 25.58 -69.11 5.98
CA THR A 358 24.39 -68.48 6.55
C THR A 358 24.61 -68.23 8.04
N TYR A 359 24.34 -67.00 8.45
CA TYR A 359 24.58 -66.51 9.80
C TYR A 359 23.38 -65.74 10.35
N LYS A 360 23.38 -65.53 11.64
CA LYS A 360 22.41 -64.73 12.39
C LYS A 360 23.11 -63.50 12.97
N LEU A 361 22.67 -62.31 12.60
CA LEU A 361 23.03 -61.05 13.24
C LEU A 361 22.00 -60.75 14.35
N THR A 362 22.45 -60.53 15.59
CA THR A 362 21.63 -59.96 16.64
C THR A 362 22.20 -58.59 17.04
N VAL A 363 21.38 -57.59 17.02
CA VAL A 363 21.72 -56.21 17.37
C VAL A 363 21.03 -55.86 18.71
N TYR A 364 21.83 -55.58 19.71
CA TYR A 364 21.35 -55.16 21.04
C TYR A 364 21.50 -53.65 21.20
N THR A 365 20.46 -52.96 21.60
CA THR A 365 20.43 -51.53 21.76
C THR A 365 19.66 -51.10 23.02
N SER A 366 19.74 -49.82 23.40
CA SER A 366 18.93 -49.26 24.50
C SER A 366 17.41 -49.32 24.23
N LYS A 367 16.99 -49.53 22.98
CA LYS A 367 15.57 -49.63 22.58
C LYS A 367 15.10 -51.08 22.38
N GLY A 368 15.91 -52.06 22.74
CA GLY A 368 15.62 -53.47 22.53
C GLY A 368 16.59 -54.15 21.55
N ASN A 369 16.24 -55.35 21.16
CA ASN A 369 17.07 -56.14 20.25
C ASN A 369 16.36 -56.40 18.93
N HIS A 370 17.18 -56.67 17.90
CA HIS A 370 16.72 -57.12 16.57
C HIS A 370 17.55 -58.25 16.10
N THR A 371 16.95 -59.26 15.46
CA THR A 371 17.65 -60.43 14.91
C THR A 371 17.29 -60.58 13.43
N GLN A 372 18.33 -60.75 12.61
CA GLN A 372 18.21 -60.93 11.18
C GLN A 372 19.15 -62.06 10.67
N MET A 373 18.62 -62.99 9.89
CA MET A 373 19.43 -63.95 9.16
C MET A 373 20.04 -63.28 7.91
N PHE A 374 21.29 -63.60 7.59
CA PHE A 374 21.96 -63.13 6.40
C PHE A 374 22.86 -64.17 5.79
N ILE A 375 23.22 -64.02 4.52
CA ILE A 375 24.12 -64.87 3.77
C ILE A 375 25.42 -64.09 3.55
N LYS A 376 26.55 -64.65 3.94
CA LYS A 376 27.88 -64.17 3.61
C LYS A 376 28.36 -64.96 2.34
N ARG A 377 28.81 -64.24 1.33
CA ARG A 377 29.40 -64.71 0.09
C ARG A 377 30.91 -64.54 0.07
#